data_ab29200f8cee7ba7ee54189436d7e603
#
_entry.id   ab29200f8cee7ba7ee54189436d7e603
#
_cell.length_a   1.000
_cell.length_b   1.000
_cell.length_c   1.000
_cell.angle_alpha   90.00
_cell.angle_beta   90.00
_cell.angle_gamma   90.00
#
_symmetry.space_group_name_H-M   'P 1'
#
loop_
_entity.id
_entity.type
_entity.pdbx_description
1 polymer ?
#
loop_
_entity_poly.entity_id
_entity_poly.type
_entity_poly.pdbx_seq_one_letter_code
_entity_poly.pdbx_strand_id
1 'polypeptide(L)'
;MRRMLVTVVAAGVVIALAVGTVGCGGEQAAGATPAGHAPAGHASASVMQAEVYIQVLRRYLSTPAENSFPAQDFKTVYVLDRASRDAAVPAGKHDRGTPITAQTRRQVTAALAGMAHVVFITSRDSVIETRDGCGQVKNGGILITLGPPDGDSHRVRVAVNGYVACLGATWLTYVLQNQPGSGWRVTGTTGSMAIS
;
A
#
# COMPACT_ATOMS: atom_id res chain seq x y z
N MET A 1 -25.99 37.18 1.55
CA MET A 1 -26.82 36.32 2.45
C MET A 1 -27.75 35.50 1.56
N ARG A 2 -27.47 34.22 1.43
CA ARG A 2 -28.35 33.21 0.78
C ARG A 2 -28.29 31.95 1.62
N ARG A 3 -29.37 31.68 2.34
CA ARG A 3 -29.58 30.46 3.12
C ARG A 3 -29.99 29.34 2.16
N MET A 4 -29.23 28.25 2.09
CA MET A 4 -29.63 26.99 1.46
C MET A 4 -30.27 26.07 2.51
N LEU A 5 -31.52 25.73 2.28
CA LEU A 5 -32.25 24.69 3.02
C LEU A 5 -31.69 23.33 2.65
N VAL A 6 -31.40 22.54 3.67
CA VAL A 6 -31.06 21.12 3.52
C VAL A 6 -32.31 20.29 3.80
N THR A 7 -32.80 19.58 2.79
CA THR A 7 -33.92 18.64 2.89
C THR A 7 -33.38 17.25 3.25
N VAL A 8 -33.78 16.76 4.40
CA VAL A 8 -33.48 15.38 4.87
C VAL A 8 -34.58 14.45 4.35
N VAL A 9 -34.20 13.46 3.55
CA VAL A 9 -35.11 12.38 3.11
C VAL A 9 -34.76 11.13 3.91
N ALA A 10 -35.69 10.68 4.73
CA ALA A 10 -35.62 9.42 5.46
C ALA A 10 -36.18 8.31 4.56
N ALA A 11 -35.37 7.28 4.28
CA ALA A 11 -35.80 6.07 3.59
C ALA A 11 -35.86 4.90 4.58
N GLY A 12 -37.02 4.27 4.66
CA GLY A 12 -37.36 3.21 5.61
C GLY A 12 -36.72 1.88 5.27
N VAL A 13 -36.42 1.11 6.32
CA VAL A 13 -35.95 -0.26 6.30
C VAL A 13 -37.15 -1.21 6.30
N VAL A 14 -37.26 -2.05 5.27
CA VAL A 14 -38.20 -3.18 5.23
C VAL A 14 -37.41 -4.45 5.60
N ILE A 15 -37.76 -5.05 6.73
CA ILE A 15 -37.25 -6.36 7.17
C ILE A 15 -38.22 -7.44 6.65
N ALA A 16 -37.73 -8.30 5.77
CA ALA A 16 -38.43 -9.50 5.35
C ALA A 16 -37.87 -10.72 6.11
N LEU A 17 -38.71 -11.28 6.99
CA LEU A 17 -38.48 -12.56 7.66
C LEU A 17 -38.92 -13.70 6.71
N ALA A 18 -37.99 -14.54 6.27
CA ALA A 18 -38.26 -15.78 5.60
C ALA A 18 -38.04 -16.97 6.54
N VAL A 19 -39.12 -17.63 6.94
CA VAL A 19 -39.14 -18.92 7.64
C VAL A 19 -39.08 -20.01 6.57
N GLY A 20 -38.07 -20.83 6.55
CA GLY A 20 -37.86 -21.91 5.59
C GLY A 20 -37.58 -23.26 6.27
N THR A 21 -38.43 -24.19 5.94
CA THR A 21 -38.73 -25.55 6.37
C THR A 21 -37.56 -26.54 6.38
N VAL A 22 -37.59 -27.40 7.41
CA VAL A 22 -36.82 -28.64 7.56
C VAL A 22 -37.23 -29.65 6.49
N GLY A 23 -36.26 -30.15 5.73
CA GLY A 23 -36.39 -31.27 4.81
C GLY A 23 -35.24 -32.25 5.03
N CYS A 24 -35.54 -33.41 5.69
CA CYS A 24 -34.66 -34.59 5.66
C CYS A 24 -34.79 -35.29 4.31
N GLY A 25 -33.68 -35.55 3.64
CA GLY A 25 -33.64 -36.42 2.46
C GLY A 25 -32.18 -36.71 2.13
N GLY A 26 -31.73 -37.92 2.44
CA GLY A 26 -30.39 -38.38 2.12
C GLY A 26 -30.27 -38.73 0.64
N GLU A 27 -29.12 -38.37 0.05
CA GLU A 27 -28.54 -39.09 -1.10
C GLU A 27 -27.07 -38.73 -1.21
N GLN A 28 -26.22 -39.76 -1.16
CA GLN A 28 -24.78 -39.65 -1.38
C GLN A 28 -24.53 -39.30 -2.85
N ALA A 29 -23.89 -38.17 -3.09
CA ALA A 29 -23.27 -37.85 -4.36
C ALA A 29 -21.80 -37.48 -4.16
N ALA A 30 -20.99 -38.11 -5.00
CA ALA A 30 -19.53 -38.14 -4.98
C ALA A 30 -18.83 -36.78 -5.02
N GLY A 31 -17.77 -36.66 -4.24
CA GLY A 31 -16.50 -36.04 -4.62
C GLY A 31 -16.53 -34.62 -5.14
N ALA A 32 -16.90 -33.63 -4.32
CA ALA A 32 -16.43 -32.27 -4.52
C ALA A 32 -15.24 -32.05 -3.59
N THR A 33 -14.04 -31.93 -4.16
CA THR A 33 -12.82 -31.50 -3.46
C THR A 33 -13.11 -30.13 -2.81
N PRO A 34 -12.97 -29.95 -1.49
CA PRO A 34 -13.20 -28.65 -0.89
C PRO A 34 -12.14 -27.69 -1.42
N ALA A 35 -12.58 -26.62 -2.07
CA ALA A 35 -11.75 -25.47 -2.38
C ALA A 35 -11.09 -25.02 -1.07
N GLY A 36 -9.76 -25.15 -1.02
CA GLY A 36 -8.97 -24.85 0.17
C GLY A 36 -9.27 -23.43 0.67
N HIS A 37 -9.92 -23.33 1.80
CA HIS A 37 -10.06 -22.06 2.51
C HIS A 37 -8.68 -21.59 2.90
N ALA A 38 -8.23 -20.48 2.32
CA ALA A 38 -7.04 -19.80 2.80
C ALA A 38 -7.25 -19.49 4.29
N PRO A 39 -6.29 -19.81 5.17
CA PRO A 39 -6.46 -19.59 6.61
C PRO A 39 -6.73 -18.11 6.90
N ALA A 40 -7.75 -17.82 7.69
CA ALA A 40 -8.24 -16.46 8.01
C ALA A 40 -7.13 -15.51 8.52
N GLY A 41 -6.06 -16.03 9.11
CA GLY A 41 -4.91 -15.25 9.57
C GLY A 41 -4.12 -14.57 8.45
N HIS A 42 -4.03 -15.17 7.26
CA HIS A 42 -3.32 -14.56 6.12
C HIS A 42 -4.13 -13.41 5.49
N ALA A 43 -5.45 -13.50 5.51
CA ALA A 43 -6.31 -12.41 5.01
C ALA A 43 -6.21 -11.18 5.91
N SER A 44 -6.19 -11.34 7.24
CA SER A 44 -6.03 -10.22 8.18
C SER A 44 -4.66 -9.55 8.06
N ALA A 45 -3.59 -10.31 7.90
CA ALA A 45 -2.23 -9.78 7.74
C ALA A 45 -2.09 -8.98 6.41
N SER A 46 -2.68 -9.44 5.32
CA SER A 46 -2.61 -8.73 4.04
C SER A 46 -3.47 -7.46 4.00
N VAL A 47 -4.60 -7.43 4.72
CA VAL A 47 -5.41 -6.22 4.88
C VAL A 47 -4.64 -5.17 5.68
N MET A 48 -4.08 -5.55 6.82
CA MET A 48 -3.23 -4.66 7.62
C MET A 48 -2.05 -4.12 6.81
N GLN A 49 -1.34 -4.97 6.06
CA GLN A 49 -0.22 -4.55 5.22
C GLN A 49 -0.66 -3.53 4.16
N ALA A 50 -1.81 -3.72 3.53
CA ALA A 50 -2.32 -2.78 2.53
C ALA A 50 -2.63 -1.41 3.15
N GLU A 51 -3.32 -1.36 4.29
CA GLU A 51 -3.63 -0.12 5.00
C GLU A 51 -2.35 0.64 5.38
N VAL A 52 -1.37 -0.06 5.94
CA VAL A 52 -0.06 0.51 6.29
C VAL A 52 0.62 1.11 5.07
N TYR A 53 0.72 0.37 3.96
CA TYR A 53 1.37 0.86 2.74
C TYR A 53 0.64 2.05 2.11
N ILE A 54 -0.69 2.07 2.15
CA ILE A 54 -1.48 3.20 1.67
C ILE A 54 -1.11 4.48 2.45
N GLN A 55 -1.02 4.41 3.78
CA GLN A 55 -0.68 5.57 4.60
C GLN A 55 0.77 6.03 4.36
N VAL A 56 1.70 5.08 4.25
CA VAL A 56 3.11 5.36 3.94
C VAL A 56 3.24 6.08 2.60
N LEU A 57 2.65 5.53 1.55
CA LEU A 57 2.75 6.11 0.20
C LEU A 57 2.05 7.47 0.10
N ARG A 58 0.88 7.63 0.71
CA ARG A 58 0.22 8.94 0.79
C ARG A 58 1.11 9.98 1.45
N ARG A 59 1.66 9.65 2.62
CA ARG A 59 2.54 10.56 3.37
C ARG A 59 3.78 10.89 2.55
N TYR A 60 4.47 9.88 2.03
CA TYR A 60 5.70 10.05 1.28
C TYR A 60 5.50 10.92 0.03
N LEU A 61 4.46 10.67 -0.76
CA LEU A 61 4.18 11.42 -1.99
C LEU A 61 3.68 12.85 -1.74
N SER A 62 3.04 13.12 -0.60
CA SER A 62 2.48 14.44 -0.28
C SER A 62 3.36 15.32 0.58
N THR A 63 4.56 14.86 1.00
CA THR A 63 5.41 15.59 1.95
C THR A 63 6.81 15.85 1.36
N PRO A 64 6.98 16.97 0.64
CA PRO A 64 8.27 17.32 0.02
C PRO A 64 9.46 17.33 0.97
N ALA A 65 9.25 17.72 2.23
CA ALA A 65 10.31 17.71 3.25
C ALA A 65 10.84 16.32 3.58
N GLU A 66 10.08 15.27 3.28
CA GLU A 66 10.46 13.87 3.55
C GLU A 66 10.94 13.15 2.29
N ASN A 67 10.45 13.54 1.10
CA ASN A 67 10.83 12.91 -0.16
C ASN A 67 11.92 13.67 -0.93
N SER A 68 12.23 14.91 -0.52
CA SER A 68 13.22 15.79 -1.16
C SER A 68 12.95 16.14 -2.64
N PHE A 69 11.71 16.02 -3.08
CA PHE A 69 11.29 16.33 -4.45
C PHE A 69 10.21 17.43 -4.46
N PRO A 70 10.51 18.66 -4.03
CA PRO A 70 9.52 19.69 -3.66
C PRO A 70 8.64 20.19 -4.81
N ALA A 71 9.00 19.94 -6.04
CA ALA A 71 8.30 20.49 -7.20
C ALA A 71 7.68 19.42 -8.12
N GLN A 72 7.62 18.17 -7.71
CA GLN A 72 7.20 17.09 -8.60
C GLN A 72 5.93 16.38 -8.12
N ASP A 73 4.87 16.53 -8.91
CA ASP A 73 3.73 15.64 -8.86
C ASP A 73 4.08 14.37 -9.67
N PHE A 74 4.44 13.31 -8.98
CA PHE A 74 4.70 12.02 -9.63
C PHE A 74 3.41 11.41 -10.14
N LYS A 75 3.13 11.59 -11.43
CA LYS A 75 1.95 10.99 -12.07
C LYS A 75 2.02 9.47 -12.09
N THR A 76 3.24 8.92 -12.24
CA THR A 76 3.48 7.47 -12.21
C THR A 76 4.41 7.12 -11.05
N VAL A 77 3.94 6.21 -10.23
CA VAL A 77 4.67 5.67 -9.07
C VAL A 77 4.89 4.19 -9.29
N TYR A 78 6.13 3.81 -9.57
CA TYR A 78 6.53 2.41 -9.66
C TYR A 78 6.87 1.90 -8.26
N VAL A 79 6.30 0.77 -7.86
CA VAL A 79 6.57 0.15 -6.57
C VAL A 79 7.11 -1.26 -6.80
N LEU A 80 8.23 -1.62 -6.19
CA LEU A 80 8.69 -3.01 -6.25
C LEU A 80 7.65 -3.93 -5.60
N ASP A 81 7.35 -5.06 -6.25
CA ASP A 81 6.37 -6.04 -5.78
C ASP A 81 6.89 -6.93 -4.64
N ARG A 82 8.07 -6.58 -4.11
CA ARG A 82 8.71 -7.21 -2.96
C ARG A 82 9.06 -6.18 -1.90
N ALA A 83 8.72 -6.51 -0.66
CA ALA A 83 9.08 -5.71 0.51
C ALA A 83 10.50 -6.08 0.97
N SER A 84 11.44 -5.13 0.93
CA SER A 84 12.84 -5.33 1.30
C SER A 84 13.13 -4.78 2.70
N ARG A 85 13.77 -5.58 3.56
CA ARG A 85 14.24 -5.11 4.88
C ARG A 85 15.29 -3.99 4.78
N ASP A 86 16.01 -3.96 3.67
CA ASP A 86 17.06 -2.99 3.41
C ASP A 86 16.54 -1.73 2.69
N ALA A 87 15.22 -1.54 2.60
CA ALA A 87 14.64 -0.41 1.86
C ALA A 87 15.16 0.96 2.34
N ALA A 88 15.42 1.14 3.63
CA ALA A 88 15.98 2.39 4.16
C ALA A 88 17.52 2.44 4.19
N VAL A 89 18.21 1.47 3.60
CA VAL A 89 19.68 1.40 3.60
C VAL A 89 20.19 1.90 2.24
N PRO A 90 20.99 2.99 2.19
CA PRO A 90 21.70 3.37 0.97
C PRO A 90 22.56 2.20 0.46
N ALA A 91 22.54 1.93 -0.84
CA ALA A 91 23.18 0.78 -1.47
C ALA A 91 22.69 -0.61 -0.99
N GLY A 92 21.56 -0.69 -0.31
CA GLY A 92 20.91 -1.95 0.07
C GLY A 92 20.47 -2.76 -1.17
N LYS A 93 20.32 -4.07 -0.99
CA LYS A 93 19.83 -4.98 -2.05
C LYS A 93 18.30 -4.96 -2.10
N HIS A 94 17.74 -3.95 -2.75
CA HIS A 94 16.30 -3.67 -2.74
C HIS A 94 15.46 -4.68 -3.54
N ASP A 95 16.05 -5.45 -4.44
CA ASP A 95 15.41 -6.46 -5.27
C ASP A 95 15.16 -7.79 -4.54
N ARG A 96 15.73 -7.96 -3.32
CA ARG A 96 15.52 -9.12 -2.47
C ARG A 96 14.52 -8.80 -1.37
N GLY A 97 13.45 -9.60 -1.24
CA GLY A 97 12.46 -9.36 -0.22
C GLY A 97 11.28 -10.32 -0.29
N THR A 98 10.34 -10.12 0.62
CA THR A 98 9.10 -10.90 0.68
C THR A 98 8.10 -10.38 -0.35
N PRO A 99 7.48 -11.24 -1.16
CA PRO A 99 6.46 -10.81 -2.12
C PRO A 99 5.31 -10.07 -1.44
N ILE A 100 4.91 -8.93 -2.01
CA ILE A 100 3.68 -8.23 -1.64
C ILE A 100 2.53 -8.93 -2.35
N THR A 101 1.52 -9.37 -1.58
CA THR A 101 0.43 -10.18 -2.14
C THR A 101 -0.33 -9.45 -3.24
N ALA A 102 -0.91 -10.20 -4.18
CA ALA A 102 -1.73 -9.60 -5.24
C ALA A 102 -2.93 -8.81 -4.67
N GLN A 103 -3.49 -9.25 -3.54
CA GLN A 103 -4.56 -8.54 -2.84
C GLN A 103 -4.08 -7.19 -2.31
N THR A 104 -2.97 -7.17 -1.58
CA THR A 104 -2.35 -5.92 -1.07
C THR A 104 -2.08 -4.95 -2.21
N ARG A 105 -1.46 -5.43 -3.31
CA ARG A 105 -1.16 -4.59 -4.48
C ARG A 105 -2.41 -3.95 -5.08
N ARG A 106 -3.49 -4.73 -5.28
CA ARG A 106 -4.78 -4.19 -5.79
C ARG A 106 -5.36 -3.14 -4.87
N GLN A 107 -5.36 -3.37 -3.55
CA GLN A 107 -5.88 -2.42 -2.56
C GLN A 107 -5.09 -1.11 -2.55
N VAL A 108 -3.76 -1.18 -2.58
CA VAL A 108 -2.88 0.00 -2.66
C VAL A 108 -3.13 0.79 -3.95
N THR A 109 -3.15 0.11 -5.10
CA THR A 109 -3.41 0.76 -6.41
C THR A 109 -4.76 1.46 -6.41
N ALA A 110 -5.82 0.80 -5.96
CA ALA A 110 -7.16 1.38 -5.92
C ALA A 110 -7.24 2.59 -4.98
N ALA A 111 -6.63 2.51 -3.79
CA ALA A 111 -6.69 3.58 -2.79
C ALA A 111 -5.88 4.83 -3.19
N LEU A 112 -4.91 4.71 -4.08
CA LEU A 112 -4.05 5.81 -4.55
C LEU A 112 -4.42 6.32 -5.95
N ALA A 113 -5.41 5.74 -6.62
CA ALA A 113 -5.80 6.08 -7.99
C ALA A 113 -6.13 7.57 -8.20
N GLY A 114 -6.65 8.26 -7.17
CA GLY A 114 -6.93 9.70 -7.21
C GLY A 114 -5.69 10.60 -7.00
N MET A 115 -4.56 10.02 -6.60
CA MET A 115 -3.31 10.74 -6.31
C MET A 115 -2.25 10.48 -7.38
N ALA A 116 -2.04 9.22 -7.75
CA ALA A 116 -1.01 8.82 -8.71
C ALA A 116 -1.36 7.49 -9.37
N HIS A 117 -0.83 7.26 -10.57
CA HIS A 117 -0.89 5.97 -11.24
C HIS A 117 0.16 5.02 -10.63
N VAL A 118 -0.26 4.14 -9.72
CA VAL A 118 0.62 3.17 -9.04
C VAL A 118 0.74 1.90 -9.86
N VAL A 119 1.98 1.52 -10.19
CA VAL A 119 2.33 0.31 -10.95
C VAL A 119 3.30 -0.54 -10.14
N PHE A 120 2.89 -1.75 -9.77
CA PHE A 120 3.80 -2.71 -9.15
C PHE A 120 4.65 -3.41 -10.21
N ILE A 121 5.96 -3.47 -9.96
CA ILE A 121 6.97 -4.03 -10.90
C ILE A 121 7.84 -5.06 -10.18
N THR A 122 8.36 -6.03 -10.93
CA THR A 122 9.21 -7.10 -10.41
C THR A 122 10.70 -6.75 -10.37
N SER A 123 11.14 -5.82 -11.22
CA SER A 123 12.54 -5.40 -11.32
C SER A 123 12.63 -3.90 -11.53
N ARG A 124 13.55 -3.25 -10.81
CA ARG A 124 13.87 -1.83 -11.00
C ARG A 124 14.38 -1.54 -12.41
N ASP A 125 15.13 -2.46 -13.01
CA ASP A 125 15.74 -2.28 -14.34
C ASP A 125 14.68 -2.13 -15.44
N SER A 126 13.47 -2.63 -15.21
CA SER A 126 12.36 -2.46 -16.16
C SER A 126 11.90 -1.01 -16.34
N VAL A 127 12.20 -0.14 -15.36
CA VAL A 127 11.76 1.26 -15.33
C VAL A 127 12.91 2.26 -15.23
N ILE A 128 14.16 1.82 -15.18
CA ILE A 128 15.34 2.70 -15.21
C ILE A 128 15.84 2.82 -16.64
N GLU A 129 16.04 4.04 -17.08
CA GLU A 129 16.71 4.40 -18.34
C GLU A 129 18.01 5.12 -18.04
N THR A 130 19.07 4.83 -18.81
CA THR A 130 20.32 5.57 -18.69
C THR A 130 20.30 6.74 -19.65
N ARG A 131 20.47 7.95 -19.12
CA ARG A 131 20.66 9.19 -19.88
C ARG A 131 21.92 9.88 -19.40
N ASP A 132 22.81 10.21 -20.30
CA ASP A 132 24.09 10.90 -20.02
C ASP A 132 24.90 10.21 -18.90
N GLY A 133 24.90 8.88 -18.88
CA GLY A 133 25.56 8.07 -17.86
C GLY A 133 24.79 7.98 -16.51
N CYS A 134 23.63 8.60 -16.42
CA CYS A 134 22.79 8.61 -15.22
C CYS A 134 21.52 7.76 -15.38
N GLY A 135 21.28 6.85 -14.42
CA GLY A 135 20.01 6.13 -14.37
C GLY A 135 18.89 7.04 -13.89
N GLN A 136 17.78 7.08 -14.63
CA GLN A 136 16.57 7.83 -14.29
C GLN A 136 15.34 6.95 -14.41
N VAL A 137 14.31 7.24 -13.61
CA VAL A 137 13.03 6.57 -13.74
C VAL A 137 12.28 7.06 -14.97
N LYS A 138 11.76 6.13 -15.77
CA LYS A 138 10.96 6.41 -16.96
C LYS A 138 9.80 7.35 -16.68
N ASN A 139 9.40 8.11 -17.71
CA ASN A 139 8.20 8.95 -17.73
C ASN A 139 8.15 10.01 -16.60
N GLY A 140 9.30 10.44 -16.08
CA GLY A 140 9.34 11.37 -14.94
C GLY A 140 8.67 10.79 -13.67
N GLY A 141 8.66 9.47 -13.54
CA GLY A 141 8.09 8.77 -12.40
C GLY A 141 9.06 8.69 -11.22
N ILE A 142 8.59 8.05 -10.18
CA ILE A 142 9.40 7.66 -9.02
C ILE A 142 9.34 6.15 -8.83
N LEU A 143 10.48 5.55 -8.49
CA LEU A 143 10.56 4.14 -8.08
C LEU A 143 10.63 4.06 -6.56
N ILE A 144 9.69 3.33 -5.96
CA ILE A 144 9.62 3.16 -4.52
C ILE A 144 9.88 1.69 -4.15
N THR A 145 10.73 1.50 -3.16
CA THR A 145 10.91 0.24 -2.44
C THR A 145 10.35 0.37 -1.05
N LEU A 146 9.48 -0.55 -0.64
CA LEU A 146 8.90 -0.61 0.69
C LEU A 146 9.57 -1.72 1.52
N GLY A 147 9.74 -1.48 2.81
CA GLY A 147 10.06 -2.52 3.79
C GLY A 147 8.80 -3.28 4.22
N PRO A 148 8.92 -4.51 4.74
CA PRO A 148 7.81 -5.16 5.42
C PRO A 148 7.43 -4.32 6.66
N PRO A 149 6.14 -4.23 7.02
CA PRO A 149 5.76 -3.69 8.30
C PRO A 149 6.42 -4.47 9.44
N ASP A 150 7.17 -3.78 10.30
CA ASP A 150 7.91 -4.34 11.43
C ASP A 150 7.35 -3.77 12.73
N GLY A 151 6.79 -4.63 13.57
CA GLY A 151 6.14 -4.26 14.83
C GLY A 151 4.93 -5.14 15.14
N ASP A 152 3.94 -4.55 15.81
CA ASP A 152 2.76 -5.25 16.31
C ASP A 152 1.44 -4.65 15.78
N SER A 153 0.30 -5.06 16.35
CA SER A 153 -1.03 -4.57 15.95
C SER A 153 -1.30 -3.10 16.31
N HIS A 154 -0.45 -2.47 17.10
CA HIS A 154 -0.60 -1.09 17.57
C HIS A 154 0.39 -0.13 16.94
N ARG A 155 1.61 -0.61 16.68
CA ARG A 155 2.68 0.22 16.15
C ARG A 155 3.58 -0.57 15.21
N VAL A 156 3.79 -0.03 14.02
CA VAL A 156 4.73 -0.60 13.04
C VAL A 156 5.71 0.45 12.52
N ARG A 157 6.82 -0.04 12.01
CA ARG A 157 7.81 0.73 11.24
C ARG A 157 7.83 0.21 9.82
N VAL A 158 7.99 1.11 8.86
CA VAL A 158 8.14 0.77 7.43
C VAL A 158 9.29 1.55 6.84
N ALA A 159 10.30 0.84 6.39
CA ALA A 159 11.40 1.41 5.63
C ALA A 159 10.93 1.80 4.23
N VAL A 160 11.43 2.91 3.70
CA VAL A 160 11.12 3.41 2.36
C VAL A 160 12.38 3.90 1.68
N ASN A 161 12.54 3.54 0.43
CA ASN A 161 13.44 4.19 -0.51
C ASN A 161 12.60 4.74 -1.67
N GLY A 162 12.83 6.00 -2.01
CA GLY A 162 12.36 6.60 -3.26
C GLY A 162 13.54 6.96 -4.14
N TYR A 163 13.44 6.67 -5.42
CA TYR A 163 14.49 6.93 -6.40
C TYR A 163 13.89 7.56 -7.65
N VAL A 164 14.48 8.66 -8.10
CA VAL A 164 14.10 9.37 -9.34
C VAL A 164 15.23 9.31 -10.36
N ALA A 165 16.45 9.63 -9.91
CA ALA A 165 17.65 9.68 -10.75
C ALA A 165 18.93 9.50 -9.91
N CYS A 166 20.10 9.56 -10.52
CA CYS A 166 21.40 9.34 -9.88
C CYS A 166 21.64 10.15 -8.60
N LEU A 167 21.19 11.40 -8.56
CA LEU A 167 21.29 12.31 -7.42
C LEU A 167 19.90 12.66 -6.87
N GLY A 168 18.98 11.71 -6.97
CA GLY A 168 17.59 11.90 -6.57
C GLY A 168 17.08 10.64 -5.89
N ALA A 169 17.60 10.33 -4.72
CA ALA A 169 17.09 9.23 -3.90
C ALA A 169 16.96 9.64 -2.43
N THR A 170 15.99 9.05 -1.75
CA THR A 170 15.77 9.22 -0.32
C THR A 170 15.59 7.88 0.37
N TRP A 171 16.05 7.78 1.60
CA TRP A 171 15.93 6.60 2.47
C TRP A 171 15.45 7.06 3.82
N LEU A 172 14.35 6.52 4.30
CA LEU A 172 13.77 6.84 5.61
C LEU A 172 12.94 5.69 6.14
N THR A 173 12.58 5.76 7.42
CA THR A 173 11.69 4.81 8.05
C THR A 173 10.53 5.53 8.71
N TYR A 174 9.31 5.24 8.28
CA TYR A 174 8.10 5.74 8.91
C TYR A 174 7.71 4.93 10.13
N VAL A 175 7.13 5.62 11.10
CA VAL A 175 6.43 5.05 12.25
C VAL A 175 4.95 5.27 12.07
N LEU A 176 4.18 4.19 12.18
CA LEU A 176 2.72 4.23 12.14
C LEU A 176 2.14 3.69 13.43
N GLN A 177 1.01 4.25 13.82
CA GLN A 177 0.20 3.78 14.94
C GLN A 177 -1.22 3.44 14.44
N ASN A 178 -1.75 2.35 14.98
CA ASN A 178 -3.14 1.97 14.76
C ASN A 178 -3.99 2.65 15.83
N GLN A 179 -4.83 3.58 15.40
CA GLN A 179 -5.69 4.35 16.30
C GLN A 179 -7.10 3.75 16.29
N PRO A 180 -7.69 3.44 17.45
CA PRO A 180 -9.05 2.93 17.54
C PRO A 180 -10.03 3.81 16.74
N GLY A 181 -10.81 3.21 15.86
CA GLY A 181 -11.81 3.90 15.03
C GLY A 181 -11.26 4.69 13.84
N SER A 182 -9.93 4.91 13.74
CA SER A 182 -9.30 5.69 12.67
C SER A 182 -8.30 4.90 11.83
N GLY A 183 -7.96 3.67 12.23
CA GLY A 183 -6.99 2.80 11.55
C GLY A 183 -5.55 3.30 11.63
N TRP A 184 -4.72 2.85 10.70
CA TRP A 184 -3.30 3.16 10.68
C TRP A 184 -3.03 4.60 10.25
N ARG A 185 -2.14 5.29 10.97
CA ARG A 185 -1.68 6.66 10.65
C ARG A 185 -0.19 6.79 10.83
N VAL A 186 0.46 7.50 9.90
CA VAL A 186 1.87 7.89 10.07
C VAL A 186 1.96 8.94 11.17
N THR A 187 2.78 8.67 12.18
CA THR A 187 3.01 9.57 13.33
C THR A 187 4.36 10.27 13.28
N GLY A 188 5.25 9.85 12.38
CA GLY A 188 6.55 10.46 12.18
C GLY A 188 7.53 9.51 11.49
N THR A 189 8.80 9.86 11.57
CA THR A 189 9.93 9.07 11.07
C THR A 189 10.83 8.64 12.24
N THR A 190 11.68 7.64 12.00
CA THR A 190 12.67 7.16 12.97
C THR A 190 13.96 6.77 12.26
N GLY A 191 15.07 6.80 13.00
CA GLY A 191 16.40 6.56 12.44
C GLY A 191 16.92 7.73 11.61
N SER A 192 18.02 7.50 10.90
CA SER A 192 18.58 8.49 9.98
C SER A 192 17.79 8.54 8.67
N MET A 193 17.59 9.75 8.16
CA MET A 193 17.18 9.98 6.78
C MET A 193 18.42 10.27 5.95
N ALA A 194 18.55 9.62 4.80
CA ALA A 194 19.61 9.89 3.83
C ALA A 194 19.00 10.42 2.54
N ILE A 195 19.74 11.29 1.86
CA ILE A 195 19.40 11.92 0.58
C ILE A 195 20.65 11.88 -0.29
N SER A 196 20.50 11.54 -1.57
CA SER A 196 21.57 11.62 -2.55
C SER A 196 21.23 12.57 -3.68
#